data_46f9747e3dcdad5eaae2fbd893cf4529
#
_entry.id   46f9747e3dcdad5eaae2fbd893cf4529
#
_cell.length_a   1.000
_cell.length_b   1.000
_cell.length_c   1.000
_cell.angle_alpha   90.00
_cell.angle_beta   90.00
_cell.angle_gamma   90.00
#
_symmetry.space_group_name_H-M   'P 1'
#
loop_
_entity.id
_entity.type
_entity.pdbx_description
1 polymer ?
#
loop_
_entity_poly.entity_id
_entity_poly.type
_entity_poly.pdbx_seq_one_letter_code
_entity_poly.pdbx_strand_id
1 'polypeptide(L)'
;PEQAMVQFLVVDAGGNETPNIPVTFSLIGASGDASLTTLDGVSNALGLVSTTVLSGTVHDNVTVKAAISATPNISALSNGVWIGTGLPHQDSFSISTCPNIEGGQYDGTSETIKVILSDRFGNPAPANTTVTFQAEGGQVEGACSMDYAFNNSGAGDFSFCEVAYTSTNPRPTGAEADLASPQASETRANRATVLAWSNGEESYVDFNGNGKFDDGDSWTNLAEVFMDENENGQYDPGEFPLDANNNGGYDTNNDASEGADKFNGVL
;
A
#
# COMPACT_ATOMS: atom_id res chain seq x y z
N PRO A 1 16.83 7.47 0.63
CA PRO A 1 15.97 7.72 -0.51
C PRO A 1 15.95 6.49 -1.42
N GLU A 2 14.78 6.13 -1.92
CA GLU A 2 14.63 5.10 -2.93
C GLU A 2 15.14 5.61 -4.28
N GLN A 3 15.46 4.68 -5.19
CA GLN A 3 16.10 5.01 -6.44
C GLN A 3 15.44 4.25 -7.59
N ALA A 4 15.19 4.96 -8.70
CA ALA A 4 14.72 4.38 -9.94
C ALA A 4 15.70 4.71 -11.07
N MET A 5 16.30 3.69 -11.68
CA MET A 5 17.18 3.87 -12.86
C MET A 5 16.33 4.03 -14.11
N VAL A 6 16.58 5.10 -14.86
CA VAL A 6 15.95 5.38 -16.15
C VAL A 6 17.01 5.32 -17.25
N GLN A 7 16.72 4.53 -18.28
CA GLN A 7 17.66 4.28 -19.39
C GLN A 7 17.04 4.72 -20.72
N PHE A 8 17.84 5.32 -21.57
CA PHE A 8 17.46 5.74 -22.90
C PHE A 8 18.40 5.09 -23.95
N LEU A 9 17.83 4.82 -25.11
CA LEU A 9 18.58 4.34 -26.28
C LEU A 9 18.73 5.48 -27.27
N VAL A 10 19.96 5.78 -27.62
CA VAL A 10 20.31 6.77 -28.66
C VAL A 10 20.47 6.05 -29.98
N VAL A 11 19.68 6.47 -30.98
CA VAL A 11 19.70 5.89 -32.33
C VAL A 11 19.86 6.98 -33.39
N ASP A 12 20.43 6.63 -34.55
CA ASP A 12 20.47 7.49 -35.72
C ASP A 12 19.12 7.51 -36.47
N ALA A 13 19.03 8.26 -37.57
CA ALA A 13 17.82 8.35 -38.39
C ALA A 13 17.46 7.00 -39.06
N GLY A 14 18.36 6.07 -39.12
CA GLY A 14 18.13 4.69 -39.61
C GLY A 14 17.73 3.71 -38.55
N GLY A 15 17.68 4.15 -37.27
CA GLY A 15 17.35 3.28 -36.12
C GLY A 15 18.53 2.48 -35.59
N ASN A 16 19.76 2.80 -36.02
CA ASN A 16 20.96 2.11 -35.53
C ASN A 16 21.45 2.74 -34.23
N GLU A 17 21.92 1.91 -33.32
CA GLU A 17 22.54 2.34 -32.06
C GLU A 17 23.73 3.26 -32.27
N THR A 18 23.76 4.39 -31.56
CA THR A 18 24.78 5.42 -31.75
C THR A 18 25.54 5.65 -30.43
N PRO A 19 26.81 5.23 -30.39
CA PRO A 19 27.68 5.43 -29.23
C PRO A 19 28.28 6.83 -29.17
N ASN A 20 28.81 7.19 -27.99
CA ASN A 20 29.57 8.42 -27.72
C ASN A 20 28.78 9.73 -27.95
N ILE A 21 27.47 9.68 -27.83
CA ILE A 21 26.61 10.86 -27.94
C ILE A 21 26.39 11.46 -26.55
N PRO A 22 26.76 12.72 -26.32
CA PRO A 22 26.45 13.43 -25.07
C PRO A 22 24.96 13.71 -24.95
N VAL A 23 24.40 13.39 -23.79
CA VAL A 23 22.97 13.54 -23.44
C VAL A 23 22.86 14.30 -22.13
N THR A 24 21.97 15.27 -22.09
CA THR A 24 21.62 16.03 -20.88
C THR A 24 20.26 15.55 -20.36
N PHE A 25 20.15 15.33 -19.04
CA PHE A 25 18.93 14.91 -18.37
C PHE A 25 18.32 16.05 -17.58
N SER A 26 17.00 16.08 -17.52
CA SER A 26 16.24 16.97 -16.65
C SER A 26 14.99 16.29 -16.14
N LEU A 27 14.52 16.66 -14.95
CA LEU A 27 13.21 16.27 -14.43
C LEU A 27 12.12 17.21 -14.95
N ILE A 28 10.98 16.65 -15.28
CA ILE A 28 9.76 17.37 -15.64
C ILE A 28 8.67 16.93 -14.68
N GLY A 29 7.88 17.89 -14.18
CA GLY A 29 6.77 17.64 -13.28
C GLY A 29 7.17 17.57 -11.80
N ALA A 30 8.45 17.62 -11.47
CA ALA A 30 8.89 17.62 -10.08
C ALA A 30 8.35 18.86 -9.33
N SER A 31 7.51 18.61 -8.35
CA SER A 31 6.97 19.61 -7.42
C SER A 31 7.63 19.51 -6.03
N GLY A 32 8.21 18.36 -5.74
CA GLY A 32 8.91 18.05 -4.51
C GLY A 32 10.43 18.14 -4.63
N ASP A 33 11.12 17.43 -3.76
CA ASP A 33 12.57 17.39 -3.63
C ASP A 33 13.23 16.21 -4.37
N ALA A 34 12.52 15.60 -5.33
CA ALA A 34 13.07 14.59 -6.21
C ALA A 34 14.22 15.15 -7.05
N SER A 35 15.25 14.36 -7.28
CA SER A 35 16.45 14.80 -8.00
C SER A 35 17.05 13.70 -8.89
N LEU A 36 17.95 14.10 -9.79
CA LEU A 36 18.73 13.17 -10.59
C LEU A 36 20.14 13.02 -10.02
N THR A 37 20.67 11.80 -10.04
CA THR A 37 22.06 11.55 -9.62
C THR A 37 23.07 12.17 -10.57
N THR A 38 22.75 12.21 -11.87
CA THR A 38 23.57 12.84 -12.91
C THR A 38 22.68 13.60 -13.88
N LEU A 39 23.11 14.80 -14.26
CA LEU A 39 22.43 15.64 -15.24
C LEU A 39 22.95 15.43 -16.65
N ASP A 40 24.11 14.78 -16.80
CA ASP A 40 24.73 14.52 -18.07
C ASP A 40 25.21 13.06 -18.16
N GLY A 41 25.22 12.53 -19.37
CA GLY A 41 25.72 11.20 -19.67
C GLY A 41 26.24 11.10 -21.11
N VAL A 42 26.90 10.00 -21.43
CA VAL A 42 27.35 9.69 -22.79
C VAL A 42 26.91 8.29 -23.14
N SER A 43 26.29 8.10 -24.31
CA SER A 43 25.85 6.78 -24.75
C SER A 43 27.05 5.81 -24.91
N ASN A 44 26.86 4.59 -24.42
CA ASN A 44 27.85 3.51 -24.48
C ASN A 44 27.90 2.87 -25.90
N ALA A 45 28.69 1.80 -26.05
CA ALA A 45 28.82 1.07 -27.31
C ALA A 45 27.51 0.51 -27.88
N LEU A 46 26.48 0.34 -27.05
CA LEU A 46 25.13 -0.12 -27.42
C LEU A 46 24.14 1.06 -27.55
N GLY A 47 24.60 2.30 -27.62
CA GLY A 47 23.77 3.47 -27.67
C GLY A 47 23.04 3.80 -26.35
N LEU A 48 23.27 3.07 -25.27
CA LEU A 48 22.55 3.21 -24.00
C LEU A 48 23.14 4.30 -23.13
N VAL A 49 22.29 5.13 -22.54
CA VAL A 49 22.66 6.15 -21.55
C VAL A 49 21.62 6.15 -20.42
N SER A 50 22.03 6.34 -19.19
CA SER A 50 21.13 6.26 -18.03
C SER A 50 21.42 7.34 -17.00
N THR A 51 20.38 7.65 -16.23
CA THR A 51 20.45 8.41 -14.98
C THR A 51 19.58 7.73 -13.94
N THR A 52 19.72 8.14 -12.69
CA THR A 52 18.89 7.60 -11.59
C THR A 52 18.10 8.73 -10.97
N VAL A 53 16.80 8.53 -10.84
CA VAL A 53 15.91 9.38 -10.05
C VAL A 53 16.09 8.98 -8.59
N LEU A 54 16.38 9.95 -7.74
CA LEU A 54 16.30 9.83 -6.29
C LEU A 54 14.94 10.30 -5.84
N SER A 55 14.24 9.49 -5.02
CA SER A 55 13.00 9.92 -4.42
C SER A 55 13.26 11.12 -3.50
N GLY A 56 12.34 12.06 -3.51
CA GLY A 56 12.24 13.07 -2.48
C GLY A 56 11.59 12.54 -1.20
N THR A 57 11.09 13.45 -0.40
CA THR A 57 10.35 13.19 0.84
C THR A 57 8.85 13.50 0.70
N VAL A 58 8.42 13.89 -0.48
CA VAL A 58 7.03 14.24 -0.81
C VAL A 58 6.59 13.37 -1.97
N HIS A 59 5.32 12.97 -1.96
CA HIS A 59 4.68 12.33 -3.11
C HIS A 59 4.87 13.15 -4.39
N ASP A 60 5.23 12.50 -5.49
CA ASP A 60 5.39 13.15 -6.78
C ASP A 60 5.24 12.17 -7.95
N ASN A 61 5.02 12.70 -9.13
CA ASN A 61 5.06 11.94 -10.39
C ASN A 61 5.96 12.68 -11.37
N VAL A 62 7.16 12.17 -11.54
CA VAL A 62 8.19 12.82 -12.34
C VAL A 62 8.48 12.07 -13.64
N THR A 63 8.86 12.81 -14.66
CA THR A 63 9.30 12.26 -15.93
C THR A 63 10.72 12.73 -16.20
N VAL A 64 11.61 11.83 -16.62
CA VAL A 64 12.96 12.20 -17.06
C VAL A 64 12.92 12.55 -18.54
N LYS A 65 13.40 13.74 -18.87
CA LYS A 65 13.69 14.15 -20.24
C LYS A 65 15.17 13.95 -20.51
N ALA A 66 15.50 13.19 -21.56
CA ALA A 66 16.84 13.07 -22.13
C ALA A 66 16.89 13.87 -23.44
N ALA A 67 17.88 14.74 -23.58
CA ALA A 67 18.09 15.56 -24.78
C ALA A 67 19.54 15.43 -25.28
N ILE A 68 19.72 15.39 -26.60
CA ILE A 68 21.07 15.42 -27.20
C ILE A 68 21.71 16.77 -26.91
N SER A 69 22.85 16.79 -26.21
CA SER A 69 23.45 18.04 -25.72
C SER A 69 23.78 19.03 -26.84
N ALA A 70 24.21 18.54 -28.01
CA ALA A 70 24.53 19.39 -29.18
C ALA A 70 23.26 19.90 -29.92
N THR A 71 22.12 19.19 -29.80
CA THR A 71 20.87 19.50 -30.49
C THR A 71 19.69 19.22 -29.54
N PRO A 72 19.41 20.10 -28.55
CA PRO A 72 18.44 19.84 -27.49
C PRO A 72 16.98 19.63 -27.96
N ASN A 73 16.69 19.99 -29.21
CA ASN A 73 15.39 19.72 -29.82
C ASN A 73 15.15 18.22 -30.10
N ILE A 74 16.22 17.43 -30.17
CA ILE A 74 16.15 15.97 -30.24
C ILE A 74 16.14 15.48 -28.81
N SER A 75 14.96 15.04 -28.35
CA SER A 75 14.76 14.61 -26.98
C SER A 75 13.70 13.52 -26.88
N ALA A 76 13.78 12.73 -25.82
CA ALA A 76 12.81 11.72 -25.45
C ALA A 76 12.40 11.88 -23.98
N LEU A 77 11.23 11.39 -23.65
CA LEU A 77 10.70 11.34 -22.29
C LEU A 77 10.66 9.89 -21.83
N SER A 78 10.94 9.66 -20.55
CA SER A 78 10.67 8.37 -19.91
C SER A 78 9.15 8.17 -19.68
N ASN A 79 8.79 6.98 -19.27
CA ASN A 79 7.53 6.80 -18.54
C ASN A 79 7.58 7.58 -17.22
N GLY A 80 6.41 7.84 -16.63
CA GLY A 80 6.31 8.47 -15.31
C GLY A 80 6.99 7.60 -14.24
N VAL A 81 7.73 8.24 -13.35
CA VAL A 81 8.29 7.64 -12.14
C VAL A 81 7.48 8.14 -10.97
N TRP A 82 6.77 7.24 -10.31
CA TRP A 82 5.92 7.54 -9.17
C TRP A 82 6.74 7.49 -7.89
N ILE A 83 6.55 8.50 -7.06
CA ILE A 83 7.15 8.62 -5.73
C ILE A 83 6.01 8.61 -4.74
N GLY A 84 5.83 7.51 -4.03
CA GLY A 84 4.80 7.35 -3.01
C GLY A 84 5.27 7.82 -1.64
N THR A 85 4.35 7.93 -0.67
CA THR A 85 4.69 8.27 0.72
C THR A 85 5.42 7.13 1.43
N GLY A 86 5.28 5.91 0.91
CA GLY A 86 5.89 4.71 1.49
C GLY A 86 5.08 4.07 2.61
N LEU A 87 3.95 4.64 3.00
CA LEU A 87 3.06 4.09 4.01
C LEU A 87 1.68 3.79 3.41
N PRO A 88 1.07 2.66 3.74
CA PRO A 88 -0.33 2.41 3.44
C PRO A 88 -1.22 3.45 4.13
N HIS A 89 -2.35 3.76 3.50
CA HIS A 89 -3.31 4.72 4.02
C HIS A 89 -4.61 4.03 4.42
N GLN A 90 -5.25 4.45 5.52
CA GLN A 90 -6.45 3.81 6.06
C GLN A 90 -7.58 3.65 5.03
N ASP A 91 -7.84 4.67 4.21
CA ASP A 91 -8.91 4.65 3.22
C ASP A 91 -8.57 3.81 1.98
N SER A 92 -7.33 3.32 1.89
CA SER A 92 -6.80 2.53 0.77
C SER A 92 -6.49 1.09 1.16
N PHE A 93 -7.00 0.63 2.29
CA PHE A 93 -6.94 -0.77 2.72
C PHE A 93 -8.16 -1.52 2.19
N SER A 94 -7.95 -2.50 1.33
CA SER A 94 -9.02 -3.30 0.74
C SER A 94 -8.77 -4.79 0.93
N ILE A 95 -9.75 -5.49 1.50
CA ILE A 95 -9.74 -6.93 1.65
C ILE A 95 -10.85 -7.57 0.80
N SER A 96 -10.56 -8.68 0.18
CA SER A 96 -11.53 -9.41 -0.64
C SER A 96 -11.31 -10.91 -0.57
N THR A 97 -12.41 -11.67 -0.63
CA THR A 97 -12.42 -13.13 -0.70
C THR A 97 -13.64 -13.61 -1.48
N CYS A 98 -13.64 -14.85 -1.88
CA CYS A 98 -14.85 -15.49 -2.41
C CYS A 98 -15.83 -15.73 -1.25
N PRO A 99 -17.07 -15.23 -1.33
CA PRO A 99 -17.97 -15.15 -0.16
C PRO A 99 -18.53 -16.48 0.33
N ASN A 100 -18.36 -17.56 -0.43
CA ASN A 100 -18.96 -18.86 -0.10
C ASN A 100 -17.96 -20.00 -0.29
N ILE A 101 -17.25 -20.35 0.77
CA ILE A 101 -16.58 -21.64 0.81
C ILE A 101 -17.52 -22.68 1.45
N GLU A 102 -17.60 -23.86 0.86
CA GLU A 102 -18.36 -24.97 1.45
C GLU A 102 -17.64 -25.59 2.67
N GLY A 103 -17.04 -24.75 3.50
CA GLY A 103 -16.22 -25.13 4.65
C GLY A 103 -16.99 -25.39 5.94
N GLY A 104 -18.29 -25.04 5.99
CA GLY A 104 -19.08 -25.17 7.21
C GLY A 104 -19.23 -26.60 7.71
N GLN A 105 -19.20 -27.58 6.83
CA GLN A 105 -19.37 -29.01 7.16
C GLN A 105 -18.09 -29.82 6.95
N TYR A 106 -17.12 -29.31 6.19
CA TYR A 106 -15.93 -30.06 5.78
C TYR A 106 -14.67 -29.33 6.23
N ASP A 107 -13.71 -30.08 6.76
CA ASP A 107 -12.36 -29.57 7.03
C ASP A 107 -11.52 -29.62 5.75
N GLY A 108 -10.60 -28.68 5.63
CA GLY A 108 -9.65 -28.64 4.51
C GLY A 108 -10.16 -27.97 3.24
N THR A 109 -11.33 -27.32 3.28
CA THR A 109 -11.75 -26.45 2.18
C THR A 109 -11.00 -25.13 2.29
N SER A 110 -10.29 -24.76 1.24
CA SER A 110 -9.43 -23.58 1.24
C SER A 110 -9.93 -22.51 0.28
N GLU A 111 -9.77 -21.25 0.67
CA GLU A 111 -10.10 -20.06 -0.11
C GLU A 111 -8.99 -19.03 0.03
N THR A 112 -8.82 -18.18 -0.98
CA THR A 112 -7.84 -17.11 -1.00
C THR A 112 -8.45 -15.81 -0.48
N ILE A 113 -7.79 -15.20 0.49
CA ILE A 113 -8.04 -13.83 0.91
C ILE A 113 -6.98 -12.95 0.27
N LYS A 114 -7.42 -11.90 -0.42
CA LYS A 114 -6.57 -10.93 -1.09
C LYS A 114 -6.68 -9.57 -0.44
N VAL A 115 -5.54 -8.94 -0.19
CA VAL A 115 -5.45 -7.56 0.28
C VAL A 115 -4.75 -6.70 -0.77
N ILE A 116 -5.27 -5.49 -0.95
CA ILE A 116 -4.68 -4.45 -1.79
C ILE A 116 -4.46 -3.22 -0.89
N LEU A 117 -3.26 -2.67 -0.97
CA LEU A 117 -2.87 -1.48 -0.23
C LEU A 117 -2.33 -0.40 -1.16
N SER A 118 -2.67 0.85 -0.87
CA SER A 118 -2.10 2.02 -1.52
C SER A 118 -1.77 3.10 -0.49
N ASP A 119 -0.96 4.07 -0.88
CA ASP A 119 -0.79 5.28 -0.11
C ASP A 119 -2.00 6.23 -0.29
N ARG A 120 -2.00 7.37 0.41
CA ARG A 120 -3.08 8.38 0.36
C ARG A 120 -3.30 9.00 -1.03
N PHE A 121 -2.36 8.85 -1.96
CA PHE A 121 -2.44 9.35 -3.33
C PHE A 121 -2.81 8.25 -4.34
N GLY A 122 -3.06 7.03 -3.86
CA GLY A 122 -3.38 5.87 -4.68
C GLY A 122 -2.18 5.20 -5.34
N ASN A 123 -0.94 5.53 -4.92
CA ASN A 123 0.23 4.78 -5.37
C ASN A 123 0.30 3.43 -4.65
N PRO A 124 0.75 2.37 -5.32
CA PRO A 124 0.91 1.07 -4.69
C PRO A 124 1.77 1.14 -3.42
N ALA A 125 1.36 0.45 -2.36
CA ALA A 125 2.19 0.32 -1.16
C ALA A 125 3.54 -0.36 -1.50
N PRO A 126 4.64 -0.01 -0.80
CA PRO A 126 5.95 -0.58 -1.08
C PRO A 126 5.97 -2.10 -1.02
N ALA A 127 6.78 -2.73 -1.87
CA ALA A 127 7.07 -4.15 -1.76
C ALA A 127 7.61 -4.48 -0.36
N ASN A 128 7.24 -5.64 0.17
CA ASN A 128 7.53 -6.09 1.53
C ASN A 128 6.77 -5.37 2.66
N THR A 129 5.82 -4.48 2.37
CA THR A 129 4.83 -4.07 3.37
C THR A 129 4.10 -5.31 3.84
N THR A 130 4.07 -5.55 5.15
CA THR A 130 3.48 -6.77 5.74
C THR A 130 2.04 -6.51 6.15
N VAL A 131 1.16 -7.42 5.78
CA VAL A 131 -0.20 -7.53 6.32
C VAL A 131 -0.26 -8.75 7.21
N THR A 132 -0.77 -8.59 8.41
CA THR A 132 -0.96 -9.66 9.39
C THR A 132 -2.41 -10.08 9.44
N PHE A 133 -2.68 -11.35 9.70
CA PHE A 133 -4.02 -11.92 9.71
C PHE A 133 -4.27 -12.75 10.96
N GLN A 134 -5.49 -12.70 11.43
CA GLN A 134 -6.01 -13.58 12.47
C GLN A 134 -7.45 -13.97 12.12
N ALA A 135 -7.82 -15.21 12.40
CA ALA A 135 -9.18 -15.70 12.21
C ALA A 135 -9.75 -16.16 13.54
N GLU A 136 -11.02 -15.87 13.74
CA GLU A 136 -11.81 -16.34 14.88
C GLU A 136 -11.95 -17.86 14.89
N GLY A 137 -12.08 -18.47 13.71
CA GLY A 137 -12.21 -19.91 13.54
C GLY A 137 -11.62 -20.36 12.20
N GLY A 138 -11.38 -21.65 12.06
CA GLY A 138 -10.62 -22.15 10.93
C GLY A 138 -9.13 -21.87 11.09
N GLN A 139 -8.41 -21.76 9.98
CA GLN A 139 -6.99 -21.44 9.93
C GLN A 139 -6.71 -20.46 8.80
N VAL A 140 -6.04 -19.36 9.11
CA VAL A 140 -5.52 -18.41 8.13
C VAL A 140 -3.99 -18.38 8.19
N GLU A 141 -3.32 -18.17 7.08
CA GLU A 141 -1.89 -17.85 7.10
C GLU A 141 -1.68 -16.53 7.82
N GLY A 142 -0.76 -16.49 8.79
CA GLY A 142 -0.64 -15.39 9.73
C GLY A 142 -0.15 -14.08 9.13
N ALA A 143 0.47 -14.08 7.97
CA ALA A 143 0.92 -12.85 7.30
C ALA A 143 1.24 -13.07 5.82
N CYS A 144 1.16 -12.00 5.03
CA CYS A 144 1.77 -11.93 3.70
C CYS A 144 2.52 -10.60 3.52
N SER A 145 3.38 -10.55 2.52
CA SER A 145 4.10 -9.33 2.13
C SER A 145 3.59 -8.85 0.80
N MET A 146 3.42 -7.52 0.67
CA MET A 146 3.01 -6.91 -0.59
C MET A 146 3.98 -7.19 -1.72
N ASP A 147 3.43 -7.47 -2.89
CA ASP A 147 4.14 -7.59 -4.15
C ASP A 147 3.48 -6.69 -5.21
N TYR A 148 4.24 -6.33 -6.24
CA TYR A 148 3.73 -5.51 -7.32
C TYR A 148 3.14 -6.34 -8.45
N ALA A 149 1.92 -6.00 -8.87
CA ALA A 149 1.38 -6.45 -10.14
C ALA A 149 1.56 -5.36 -11.19
N PHE A 150 2.45 -5.61 -12.14
CA PHE A 150 2.57 -4.77 -13.33
C PHE A 150 1.47 -5.12 -14.31
N ASN A 151 0.59 -4.16 -14.57
CA ASN A 151 -0.49 -4.37 -15.51
C ASN A 151 -0.14 -3.80 -16.89
N ASN A 152 0.42 -4.64 -17.77
CA ASN A 152 0.74 -4.27 -19.16
C ASN A 152 -0.48 -3.90 -20.02
N SER A 153 -1.70 -3.94 -19.46
CA SER A 153 -2.95 -3.64 -20.19
C SER A 153 -3.49 -2.23 -19.96
N GLY A 154 -2.73 -1.36 -19.28
CA GLY A 154 -3.10 0.05 -19.07
C GLY A 154 -4.08 0.32 -17.91
N ALA A 155 -4.46 -0.68 -17.15
CA ALA A 155 -5.01 -0.50 -15.82
C ALA A 155 -3.80 -0.36 -14.86
N GLY A 156 -3.75 0.69 -14.06
CA GLY A 156 -2.59 1.04 -13.24
C GLY A 156 -1.97 -0.12 -12.46
N ASP A 157 -0.74 0.04 -12.08
CA ASP A 157 -0.03 -0.89 -11.21
C ASP A 157 -0.69 -0.89 -9.83
N PHE A 158 -0.72 -2.04 -9.16
CA PHE A 158 -1.24 -2.16 -7.80
C PHE A 158 -0.39 -3.12 -6.97
N SER A 159 -0.36 -2.89 -5.68
CA SER A 159 0.31 -3.74 -4.72
C SER A 159 -0.71 -4.64 -4.03
N PHE A 160 -0.43 -5.92 -3.93
CA PHE A 160 -1.32 -6.88 -3.29
C PHE A 160 -0.54 -7.98 -2.58
N CYS A 161 -1.20 -8.64 -1.65
CA CYS A 161 -0.78 -9.94 -1.15
C CYS A 161 -1.97 -10.86 -0.93
N GLU A 162 -1.72 -12.14 -0.84
CA GLU A 162 -2.73 -13.17 -0.71
C GLU A 162 -2.35 -14.16 0.39
N VAL A 163 -3.35 -14.64 1.13
CA VAL A 163 -3.22 -15.71 2.11
C VAL A 163 -4.29 -16.76 1.91
N ALA A 164 -3.99 -17.99 2.29
CA ALA A 164 -4.99 -19.05 2.31
C ALA A 164 -5.74 -19.05 3.65
N TYR A 165 -7.07 -19.07 3.59
CA TYR A 165 -7.94 -19.45 4.67
C TYR A 165 -8.41 -20.89 4.46
N THR A 166 -8.34 -21.73 5.49
CA THR A 166 -8.74 -23.13 5.40
C THR A 166 -9.73 -23.47 6.53
N SER A 167 -10.85 -24.05 6.15
CA SER A 167 -11.84 -24.50 7.10
C SER A 167 -11.32 -25.66 7.97
N THR A 168 -11.40 -25.50 9.28
CA THR A 168 -11.04 -26.52 10.28
C THR A 168 -11.69 -26.17 11.62
N ASN A 169 -11.59 -27.08 12.60
CA ASN A 169 -12.01 -26.77 13.96
C ASN A 169 -10.96 -25.91 14.70
N PRO A 170 -11.37 -24.99 15.60
CA PRO A 170 -12.76 -24.72 15.96
C PRO A 170 -13.50 -23.96 14.89
N ARG A 171 -14.78 -24.28 14.71
CA ARG A 171 -15.71 -23.46 13.94
C ARG A 171 -16.41 -22.48 14.85
N PRO A 172 -16.65 -21.24 14.42
CA PRO A 172 -17.45 -20.31 15.18
C PRO A 172 -18.82 -20.86 15.44
N THR A 173 -19.17 -20.97 16.71
CA THR A 173 -20.48 -21.42 17.18
C THR A 173 -21.06 -20.29 18.01
N GLY A 174 -21.52 -19.24 17.38
CA GLY A 174 -21.94 -18.10 18.15
C GLY A 174 -23.41 -18.06 18.48
N ALA A 175 -23.69 -17.56 19.67
CA ALA A 175 -24.93 -16.86 19.92
C ALA A 175 -25.01 -15.69 18.93
N GLU A 176 -26.19 -15.39 18.52
CA GLU A 176 -26.55 -14.41 17.52
C GLU A 176 -25.77 -13.10 17.68
N ALA A 177 -25.33 -12.55 16.57
CA ALA A 177 -24.90 -11.16 16.51
C ALA A 177 -25.95 -10.30 17.20
N ASP A 178 -25.50 -9.41 18.06
CA ASP A 178 -26.40 -8.46 18.68
C ASP A 178 -27.09 -7.65 17.56
N LEU A 179 -28.39 -7.46 17.71
CA LEU A 179 -29.36 -7.12 16.66
C LEU A 179 -29.19 -5.75 15.97
N ALA A 180 -28.04 -5.11 16.09
CA ALA A 180 -27.74 -3.85 15.42
C ALA A 180 -27.25 -4.03 13.97
N SER A 181 -26.86 -5.25 13.57
CA SER A 181 -26.43 -5.53 12.19
C SER A 181 -27.64 -5.72 11.27
N PRO A 182 -27.58 -5.23 10.01
CA PRO A 182 -28.60 -5.54 8.99
C PRO A 182 -28.78 -7.03 8.72
N GLN A 183 -27.82 -7.86 9.12
CA GLN A 183 -27.83 -9.33 9.04
C GLN A 183 -28.36 -10.02 10.30
N ALA A 184 -28.95 -9.27 11.22
CA ALA A 184 -29.47 -9.77 12.52
C ALA A 184 -30.46 -10.96 12.45
N SER A 185 -30.90 -11.35 11.27
CA SER A 185 -31.75 -12.54 11.05
C SER A 185 -30.98 -13.81 10.73
N GLU A 186 -29.67 -13.73 10.57
CA GLU A 186 -28.83 -14.86 10.20
C GLU A 186 -28.05 -15.37 11.42
N THR A 187 -28.03 -16.67 11.60
CA THR A 187 -27.20 -17.27 12.65
C THR A 187 -25.75 -17.13 12.27
N ARG A 188 -24.90 -16.78 13.24
CA ARG A 188 -23.45 -16.67 13.07
C ARG A 188 -22.76 -18.01 12.77
N ALA A 189 -23.47 -19.11 12.93
CA ALA A 189 -22.97 -20.46 12.69
C ALA A 189 -22.40 -20.58 11.28
N ASN A 190 -21.15 -21.03 11.17
CA ASN A 190 -20.37 -21.19 9.94
C ASN A 190 -19.90 -19.88 9.26
N ARG A 191 -19.96 -18.76 9.95
CA ARG A 191 -19.21 -17.55 9.57
C ARG A 191 -17.98 -17.44 10.45
N ALA A 192 -16.86 -17.03 9.88
CA ALA A 192 -15.61 -16.77 10.59
C ALA A 192 -15.17 -15.35 10.29
N THR A 193 -15.01 -14.55 11.33
CA THR A 193 -14.41 -13.23 11.22
C THR A 193 -12.91 -13.39 10.96
N VAL A 194 -12.41 -12.66 9.99
CA VAL A 194 -10.97 -12.57 9.71
C VAL A 194 -10.55 -11.12 9.85
N LEU A 195 -9.66 -10.88 10.80
CA LEU A 195 -9.01 -9.61 11.01
C LEU A 195 -7.74 -9.55 10.16
N ALA A 196 -7.55 -8.44 9.44
CA ALA A 196 -6.34 -8.15 8.70
C ALA A 196 -5.88 -6.73 9.03
N TRP A 197 -4.59 -6.57 9.31
CA TRP A 197 -4.03 -5.26 9.64
C TRP A 197 -2.62 -5.06 9.11
N SER A 198 -2.23 -3.81 8.98
CA SER A 198 -0.89 -3.37 8.59
C SER A 198 -0.53 -2.09 9.32
N ASN A 199 0.75 -1.79 9.44
CA ASN A 199 1.18 -0.48 9.86
C ASN A 199 1.02 0.50 8.70
N GLY A 200 0.47 1.67 8.97
CA GLY A 200 0.20 2.68 7.96
C GLY A 200 -0.03 4.06 8.55
N GLU A 201 -0.54 4.95 7.73
CA GLU A 201 -0.88 6.31 8.13
C GLU A 201 -2.39 6.52 8.18
N GLU A 202 -2.84 7.25 9.19
CA GLU A 202 -4.22 7.71 9.32
C GLU A 202 -4.51 8.88 8.37
N SER A 203 -5.78 9.12 8.09
CA SER A 203 -6.20 10.25 7.27
C SER A 203 -5.93 11.58 7.98
N TYR A 204 -5.36 12.54 7.27
CA TYR A 204 -5.17 13.90 7.76
C TYR A 204 -5.52 14.95 6.72
N VAL A 205 -5.78 16.17 7.18
CA VAL A 205 -5.99 17.35 6.35
C VAL A 205 -4.71 18.20 6.38
N ASP A 206 -4.04 18.24 5.24
CA ASP A 206 -2.84 19.06 5.05
C ASP A 206 -3.24 20.51 4.78
N PHE A 207 -3.23 21.34 5.81
CA PHE A 207 -3.67 22.75 5.73
C PHE A 207 -2.67 23.66 5.02
N ASN A 208 -1.39 23.32 5.05
CA ASN A 208 -0.36 24.13 4.42
C ASN A 208 0.03 23.66 3.01
N GLY A 209 -0.47 22.49 2.58
CA GLY A 209 -0.26 21.94 1.23
C GLY A 209 1.16 21.46 0.97
N ASN A 210 1.90 21.09 2.02
CA ASN A 210 3.29 20.64 1.88
C ASN A 210 3.46 19.14 1.61
N GLY A 211 2.35 18.37 1.64
CA GLY A 211 2.31 16.94 1.36
C GLY A 211 2.78 16.05 2.52
N LYS A 212 2.94 16.62 3.72
CA LYS A 212 3.37 15.92 4.93
C LYS A 212 2.44 16.27 6.08
N PHE A 213 2.36 15.37 7.07
CA PHE A 213 1.72 15.69 8.34
C PHE A 213 2.66 16.52 9.22
N ASP A 214 2.19 17.65 9.73
CA ASP A 214 2.93 18.50 10.67
C ASP A 214 2.03 19.27 11.66
N ASP A 215 2.67 20.06 12.53
CA ASP A 215 1.97 20.86 13.51
C ASP A 215 1.00 21.86 12.84
N GLY A 216 -0.27 21.69 13.09
CA GLY A 216 -1.34 22.51 12.52
C GLY A 216 -2.28 21.75 11.63
N ASP A 217 -1.90 20.55 11.18
CA ASP A 217 -2.78 19.64 10.47
C ASP A 217 -3.74 18.94 11.44
N SER A 218 -4.87 18.50 10.92
CA SER A 218 -5.79 17.66 11.68
C SER A 218 -5.81 16.25 11.11
N TRP A 219 -5.88 15.24 11.96
CA TRP A 219 -5.98 13.85 11.55
C TRP A 219 -7.24 13.19 12.12
N THR A 220 -7.62 12.07 11.52
CA THR A 220 -8.68 11.19 12.01
C THR A 220 -8.03 10.08 12.82
N ASN A 221 -8.09 10.17 14.14
CA ASN A 221 -7.56 9.14 15.03
C ASN A 221 -8.45 7.89 14.96
N LEU A 222 -7.86 6.75 14.60
CA LEU A 222 -8.53 5.45 14.59
C LEU A 222 -8.47 4.83 15.98
N ALA A 223 -9.53 4.10 16.33
CA ALA A 223 -9.47 3.18 17.46
C ALA A 223 -8.55 2.00 17.15
N GLU A 224 -8.03 1.34 18.17
CA GLU A 224 -7.36 0.06 17.98
C GLU A 224 -8.28 -0.95 17.29
N VAL A 225 -7.70 -1.77 16.43
CA VAL A 225 -8.47 -2.81 15.75
C VAL A 225 -8.73 -3.98 16.70
N PHE A 226 -9.85 -4.66 16.53
CA PHE A 226 -10.22 -5.80 17.36
C PHE A 226 -10.92 -6.90 16.54
N MET A 227 -10.92 -8.10 17.07
CA MET A 227 -11.67 -9.21 16.50
C MET A 227 -13.11 -9.10 16.99
N ASP A 228 -14.00 -8.58 16.16
CA ASP A 228 -15.43 -8.49 16.45
C ASP A 228 -16.07 -9.90 16.35
N GLU A 229 -15.98 -10.63 17.44
CA GLU A 229 -16.44 -12.03 17.49
C GLU A 229 -17.96 -12.15 17.50
N ASN A 230 -18.67 -11.11 17.92
CA ASN A 230 -20.14 -11.11 17.96
C ASN A 230 -20.76 -10.33 16.80
N GLU A 231 -19.96 -9.72 15.93
CA GLU A 231 -20.35 -8.98 14.73
C GLU A 231 -21.26 -7.77 15.02
N ASN A 232 -21.10 -7.12 16.18
CA ASN A 232 -21.91 -5.97 16.56
C ASN A 232 -21.29 -4.63 16.17
N GLY A 233 -20.03 -4.61 15.72
CA GLY A 233 -19.27 -3.43 15.33
C GLY A 233 -18.75 -2.59 16.50
N GLN A 234 -18.72 -3.15 17.72
CA GLN A 234 -18.24 -2.51 18.93
C GLN A 234 -17.34 -3.48 19.69
N TYR A 235 -16.30 -2.94 20.32
CA TYR A 235 -15.45 -3.76 21.18
C TYR A 235 -16.19 -4.16 22.46
N ASP A 236 -16.21 -5.45 22.74
CA ASP A 236 -16.76 -6.03 23.95
C ASP A 236 -15.67 -6.71 24.80
N PRO A 237 -15.78 -6.66 26.15
CA PRO A 237 -14.85 -7.35 27.01
C PRO A 237 -14.80 -8.86 26.76
N GLY A 238 -13.66 -9.34 26.30
CA GLY A 238 -13.43 -10.75 25.97
C GLY A 238 -13.04 -10.94 24.50
N GLU A 239 -13.29 -9.97 23.66
CA GLU A 239 -12.79 -9.92 22.31
C GLU A 239 -11.28 -9.61 22.30
N PHE A 240 -10.60 -10.02 21.26
CA PHE A 240 -9.15 -9.81 21.14
C PHE A 240 -8.88 -8.42 20.54
N PRO A 241 -8.33 -7.47 21.33
CA PRO A 241 -7.84 -6.19 20.77
C PRO A 241 -6.41 -6.34 20.30
N LEU A 242 -6.03 -5.60 19.27
CA LEU A 242 -4.65 -5.38 18.90
C LEU A 242 -4.13 -4.15 19.68
N ASP A 243 -3.53 -4.40 20.83
CA ASP A 243 -2.91 -3.38 21.69
C ASP A 243 -1.64 -2.82 20.99
N ALA A 244 -1.83 -1.80 20.17
CA ALA A 244 -0.78 -1.23 19.33
C ALA A 244 0.26 -0.44 20.15
N ASN A 245 -0.16 0.18 21.23
CA ASN A 245 0.67 1.01 22.10
C ASN A 245 1.20 0.25 23.33
N ASN A 246 0.81 -1.01 23.54
CA ASN A 246 1.20 -1.89 24.65
C ASN A 246 0.83 -1.33 26.03
N ASN A 247 -0.32 -0.69 26.16
CA ASN A 247 -0.82 -0.18 27.44
C ASN A 247 -1.65 -1.22 28.23
N GLY A 248 -2.02 -2.33 27.59
CA GLY A 248 -2.73 -3.46 28.20
C GLY A 248 -4.26 -3.36 28.14
N GLY A 249 -4.80 -2.47 27.34
CA GLY A 249 -6.24 -2.26 27.14
C GLY A 249 -6.61 -2.03 25.69
N TYR A 250 -7.90 -1.93 25.41
CA TYR A 250 -8.41 -1.44 24.13
C TYR A 250 -8.59 0.07 24.20
N ASP A 251 -8.01 0.77 23.26
CA ASP A 251 -8.10 2.22 23.15
C ASP A 251 -9.08 2.65 22.06
N THR A 252 -9.94 3.58 22.44
CA THR A 252 -10.86 4.20 21.49
C THR A 252 -10.21 5.41 20.82
N ASN A 253 -10.76 5.83 19.69
CA ASN A 253 -10.33 7.04 18.97
C ASN A 253 -10.40 8.37 19.77
N ASN A 254 -10.80 8.33 21.03
CA ASN A 254 -10.86 9.49 21.92
C ASN A 254 -9.85 9.42 23.07
N ASP A 255 -8.99 8.41 23.11
CA ASP A 255 -8.02 8.29 24.18
C ASP A 255 -6.82 9.22 23.94
N ALA A 256 -6.70 10.24 24.81
CA ALA A 256 -5.60 11.18 24.79
C ALA A 256 -4.27 10.57 25.27
N SER A 257 -4.26 9.29 25.67
CA SER A 257 -3.08 8.58 26.17
C SER A 257 -2.18 8.04 25.04
N GLU A 258 -2.68 8.02 23.81
CA GLU A 258 -1.84 7.73 22.66
C GLU A 258 -0.72 8.78 22.59
N GLY A 259 0.51 8.32 22.82
CA GLY A 259 1.69 9.18 22.91
C GLY A 259 2.02 9.91 21.60
N ALA A 260 3.23 10.38 21.46
CA ALA A 260 3.70 11.24 20.37
C ALA A 260 3.59 10.67 18.94
N ASP A 261 3.12 9.44 18.76
CA ASP A 261 2.92 8.78 17.45
C ASP A 261 1.46 8.91 16.98
N LYS A 262 0.99 10.13 16.95
CA LYS A 262 -0.41 10.48 16.69
C LYS A 262 -0.87 10.29 15.25
N PHE A 263 -0.01 9.86 14.35
CA PHE A 263 -0.30 9.86 12.92
C PHE A 263 -0.04 8.51 12.24
N ASN A 264 0.79 7.66 12.83
CA ASN A 264 1.09 6.33 12.32
C ASN A 264 0.41 5.30 13.21
N GLY A 265 -0.62 4.68 12.70
CA GLY A 265 -1.43 3.69 13.41
C GLY A 265 -1.39 2.32 12.78
N VAL A 266 -2.22 1.44 13.33
CA VAL A 266 -2.56 0.15 12.75
C VAL A 266 -3.83 0.31 11.94
N LEU A 267 -3.77 -0.05 10.66
CA LEU A 267 -4.88 0.03 9.69
C LEU A 267 -5.60 -1.30 9.60
#